data_fbf3ad37044cff70486581f9c01b1a4b
#
_entry.id   fbf3ad37044cff70486581f9c01b1a4b
#
_cell.length_a   1.000
_cell.length_b   1.000
_cell.length_c   1.000
_cell.angle_alpha   90.00
_cell.angle_beta   90.00
_cell.angle_gamma   90.00
#
_symmetry.space_group_name_H-M   'P 1'
#
loop_
_entity.id
_entity.type
_entity.pdbx_description
1 polymer ?
#
loop_
_entity_poly.entity_id
_entity_poly.type
_entity_poly.pdbx_seq_one_letter_code
_entity_poly.pdbx_strand_id
1 'polypeptide(L)' 'MNRLELEFARKRKQKSKADMAAAIGKSVVSYAKKERGEVRFSDEEKVIIARELDLTGDQVNAIFFDGSLPCR' A
#
# COMPACT_ATOMS: atom_id res chain seq x y z
N MET A 1 -5.27 5.83 -5.83
CA MET A 1 -4.02 5.32 -5.24
C MET A 1 -2.88 5.43 -6.23
N ASN A 2 -1.74 5.86 -5.77
CA ASN A 2 -0.55 5.93 -6.62
C ASN A 2 0.22 4.62 -6.51
N ARG A 3 -0.03 3.71 -7.45
CA ARG A 3 0.56 2.38 -7.39
C ARG A 3 2.08 2.38 -7.54
N LEU A 4 2.62 3.33 -8.28
CA LEU A 4 4.07 3.40 -8.46
C LEU A 4 4.77 3.78 -7.15
N GLU A 5 4.19 4.71 -6.41
CA GLU A 5 4.74 5.09 -5.11
C GLU A 5 4.68 3.92 -4.13
N LEU A 6 3.60 3.15 -4.15
CA LEU A 6 3.49 1.97 -3.31
C LEU A 6 4.55 0.94 -3.69
N GLU A 7 4.72 0.70 -4.97
CA GLU A 7 5.72 -0.26 -5.44
C GLU A 7 7.13 0.17 -5.05
N PHE A 8 7.44 1.45 -5.21
CA PHE A 8 8.76 1.97 -4.79
C PHE A 8 8.98 1.80 -3.29
N ALA A 9 7.97 2.12 -2.49
CA ALA A 9 8.08 2.00 -1.04
C ALA A 9 8.32 0.55 -0.65
N ARG A 10 7.60 -0.38 -1.27
CA ARG A 10 7.75 -1.80 -1.00
C ARG A 10 9.15 -2.28 -1.35
N LYS A 11 9.62 -1.92 -2.54
CA LYS A 11 10.96 -2.34 -3.00
C LYS A 11 12.06 -1.72 -2.15
N ARG A 12 11.86 -0.49 -1.72
CA ARG A 12 12.83 0.18 -0.86
C ARG A 12 13.04 -0.59 0.45
N LYS A 13 11.98 -1.18 0.97
CA LYS A 13 12.04 -1.99 2.18
C LYS A 13 12.36 -3.45 1.89
N GLN A 14 12.62 -3.78 0.63
CA GLN A 14 12.98 -5.14 0.21
C GLN A 14 11.90 -6.16 0.59
N LYS A 15 10.64 -5.76 0.47
CA LYS A 15 9.51 -6.65 0.73
C LYS A 15 8.99 -7.19 -0.59
N SER A 16 8.72 -8.50 -0.62
CA SER A 16 8.10 -9.10 -1.79
C SER A 16 6.57 -8.94 -1.72
N LYS A 17 5.89 -9.18 -2.84
CA LYS A 17 4.43 -9.19 -2.83
C LYS A 17 3.90 -10.25 -1.88
N ALA A 18 4.60 -11.38 -1.77
CA ALA A 18 4.21 -12.44 -0.84
C ALA A 18 4.31 -11.96 0.61
N ASP A 19 5.36 -11.20 0.93
CA ASP A 19 5.51 -10.65 2.27
C ASP A 19 4.36 -9.72 2.61
N MET A 20 3.99 -8.86 1.68
CA MET A 20 2.90 -7.91 1.90
C MET A 20 1.56 -8.62 1.97
N ALA A 21 1.36 -9.64 1.14
CA ALA A 21 0.13 -10.43 1.18
C ALA A 21 -0.04 -11.11 2.53
N ALA A 22 1.03 -11.69 3.05
CA ALA A 22 1.00 -12.31 4.36
C ALA A 22 0.66 -11.29 5.45
N ALA A 23 1.22 -10.09 5.34
CA ALA A 23 0.98 -9.04 6.33
C ALA A 23 -0.49 -8.65 6.40
N ILE A 24 -1.18 -8.58 5.27
CA ILE A 24 -2.60 -8.21 5.24
C ILE A 24 -3.52 -9.43 5.31
N GLY A 25 -2.96 -10.64 5.41
CA GLY A 25 -3.74 -11.87 5.54
C GLY A 25 -4.47 -12.25 4.27
N LYS A 26 -3.91 -11.95 3.11
CA LYS A 26 -4.51 -12.25 1.81
C LYS A 26 -3.54 -13.06 0.96
N SER A 27 -4.04 -13.60 -0.15
CA SER A 27 -3.19 -14.32 -1.10
C SER A 27 -2.33 -13.33 -1.89
N VAL A 28 -1.24 -13.86 -2.47
CA VAL A 28 -0.36 -13.05 -3.32
C VAL A 28 -1.13 -12.48 -4.50
N VAL A 29 -2.00 -13.28 -5.10
CA VAL A 29 -2.81 -12.84 -6.24
C VAL A 29 -3.71 -11.68 -5.82
N SER A 30 -4.33 -11.78 -4.66
CA SER A 30 -5.21 -10.76 -4.14
C SER A 30 -4.42 -9.46 -3.86
N TYR A 31 -3.26 -9.59 -3.22
CA TYR A 31 -2.42 -8.43 -2.96
C TYR A 31 -1.98 -7.77 -4.27
N ALA A 32 -1.56 -8.58 -5.24
CA ALA A 32 -1.09 -8.06 -6.53
C ALA A 32 -2.18 -7.23 -7.22
N LYS A 33 -3.42 -7.69 -7.17
CA LYS A 33 -4.55 -6.94 -7.74
C LYS A 33 -4.73 -5.61 -7.03
N LYS A 34 -4.59 -5.60 -5.71
CA LYS A 34 -4.72 -4.36 -4.93
C LYS A 34 -3.59 -3.39 -5.24
N GLU A 35 -2.37 -3.89 -5.37
CA GLU A 35 -1.23 -3.04 -5.70
C GLU A 35 -1.37 -2.42 -7.09
N ARG A 36 -1.96 -3.15 -8.03
CA ARG A 36 -2.20 -2.62 -9.37
C ARG A 36 -3.38 -1.66 -9.45
N GLY A 37 -4.14 -1.53 -8.37
CA GLY A 37 -5.29 -0.65 -8.33
C GLY A 37 -6.57 -1.29 -8.83
N GLU A 38 -6.59 -2.60 -9.10
CA GLU A 38 -7.80 -3.30 -9.55
C GLU A 38 -8.80 -3.51 -8.43
N VAL A 39 -8.29 -3.66 -7.20
CA VAL A 39 -9.11 -3.85 -6.01
C VAL A 39 -8.62 -2.86 -4.96
N ARG A 40 -9.54 -2.25 -4.26
CA ARG A 40 -9.17 -1.27 -3.23
C ARG A 40 -8.63 -1.94 -1.98
N PHE A 41 -7.67 -1.29 -1.35
CA PHE A 41 -7.27 -1.66 0.00
C PHE A 41 -8.33 -1.19 0.99
N SER A 42 -8.60 -2.01 2.00
CA SER A 42 -9.44 -1.58 3.11
C SER A 42 -8.64 -0.64 4.00
N ASP A 43 -9.32 0.08 4.87
CA ASP A 43 -8.64 1.00 5.80
C ASP A 43 -7.67 0.23 6.70
N GLU A 44 -8.06 -0.95 7.17
CA GLU A 44 -7.19 -1.77 7.99
C GLU A 44 -5.94 -2.19 7.22
N GLU A 45 -6.12 -2.57 5.97
CA GLU A 45 -5.00 -2.97 5.12
C GLU A 45 -4.04 -1.82 4.90
N LYS A 46 -4.56 -0.61 4.72
CA LYS A 46 -3.72 0.58 4.57
C LYS A 46 -2.86 0.82 5.81
N VAL A 47 -3.44 0.66 6.97
CA VAL A 47 -2.72 0.82 8.24
C VAL A 47 -1.61 -0.22 8.35
N ILE A 48 -1.93 -1.47 8.02
CA ILE A 48 -0.96 -2.55 8.08
C ILE A 48 0.20 -2.28 7.12
N ILE A 49 -0.11 -1.87 5.90
CA ILE A 49 0.92 -1.58 4.90
C ILE A 49 1.79 -0.40 5.34
N ALA A 50 1.18 0.64 5.88
CA ALA A 50 1.94 1.78 6.38
C ALA A 50 2.92 1.36 7.47
N ARG A 51 2.50 0.46 8.33
CA ARG A 51 3.35 -0.06 9.41
C ARG A 51 4.47 -0.95 8.86
N GLU A 52 4.12 -1.85 7.95
CA GLU A 52 5.09 -2.79 7.37
C GLU A 52 6.16 -2.06 6.57
N LEU A 53 5.81 -0.99 5.90
CA LEU A 53 6.73 -0.23 5.07
C LEU A 53 7.28 1.00 5.78
N ASP A 54 6.92 1.18 7.04
CA ASP A 54 7.37 2.32 7.86
C ASP A 54 7.13 3.65 7.13
N LEU A 55 5.91 3.82 6.65
CA LEU A 55 5.55 5.01 5.89
C LEU A 55 5.26 6.19 6.81
N THR A 56 5.69 7.37 6.39
CA THR A 56 5.30 8.61 7.06
C THR A 56 3.87 8.97 6.65
N GLY A 57 3.27 9.93 7.37
CA GLY A 57 1.95 10.44 6.99
C GLY A 57 1.93 10.99 5.58
N ASP A 58 2.98 11.70 5.18
CA ASP A 58 3.09 12.25 3.83
C ASP A 58 3.14 11.13 2.79
N GLN A 59 3.88 10.06 3.09
CA GLN A 59 3.96 8.92 2.18
C GLN A 59 2.62 8.20 2.07
N VAL A 60 1.94 8.01 3.18
CA VAL A 60 0.61 7.40 3.18
C VAL A 60 -0.34 8.22 2.29
N ASN A 61 -0.30 9.55 2.47
CA ASN A 61 -1.13 10.44 1.67
C ASN A 61 -0.78 10.34 0.17
N ALA A 62 0.50 10.34 -0.15
CA ALA A 62 0.93 10.24 -1.54
C ALA A 62 0.54 8.91 -2.18
N ILE A 63 0.60 7.83 -1.42
CA ILE A 63 0.31 6.50 -1.94
C ILE A 63 -1.20 6.25 -2.04
N PHE A 64 -1.92 6.44 -0.95
CA PHE A 64 -3.31 6.02 -0.87
C PHE A 64 -4.32 7.10 -1.21
N PHE A 65 -3.94 8.35 -1.11
CA PHE A 65 -4.87 9.46 -1.34
C PHE A 65 -4.39 10.39 -2.46
N ASP A 66 -3.29 10.03 -3.12
CA ASP A 66 -2.73 10.79 -4.25
C ASP A 66 -2.49 12.26 -3.92
N GLY A 67 -2.23 12.54 -2.65
CA GLY A 67 -2.02 13.90 -2.22
C GLY A 67 -3.25 14.78 -2.30
N SER A 68 -4.42 14.18 -2.49
CA SER A 68 -5.65 14.95 -2.74
C SER A 68 -6.70 14.66 -1.68
N LEU A 69 -6.34 14.87 -0.43
CA LEU A 69 -7.29 14.74 0.65
C LEU A 69 -8.43 15.75 0.48
N PRO A 70 -9.66 15.32 0.76
CA PRO A 70 -10.81 16.20 0.53
C PRO A 70 -10.86 17.42 1.43
N CYS A 71 -10.03 17.48 2.43
CA CYS A 71 -10.01 18.62 3.35
C CYS A 71 -9.47 19.89 2.72
N ARG A 72 -9.00 19.84 1.50
CA ARG A 72 -8.53 21.01 0.80
C ARG A 72 -9.66 21.95 0.51
#